data_007b8e0f5b2ad39ce5e19a83cff359f7
#
_entry.id   007b8e0f5b2ad39ce5e19a83cff359f7
#
_cell.length_a   1.000
_cell.length_b   1.000
_cell.length_c   1.000
_cell.angle_alpha   90.00
_cell.angle_beta   90.00
_cell.angle_gamma   90.00
#
_symmetry.space_group_name_H-M   'P 1'
#
loop_
_entity.id
_entity.type
_entity.pdbx_description
1 polymer ?
#
loop_
_entity_poly.entity_id
_entity_poly.type
_entity_poly.pdbx_seq_one_letter_code
_entity_poly.pdbx_strand_id
1 'polypeptide(L)'
;DRAAERHRWTAQLSAIDFLRDVGKHFSVNVMLDRDTIRRRLDGDGISAGQRLCGTAQANDYVELHRRYGCSLQIGGSDQWGNIIAGVRLARQTLGTSVHALTVPLVTAADGTKFGKSTGGGSLWLDPEMTSPYAWYQYFVNTADADVIRYLRWFT
;
A
#
# COMPACT_ATOMS: atom_id res chain seq x y z
N ASP A 1 -8.90 -7.16 15.93
CA ASP A 1 -8.50 -6.99 14.52
C ASP A 1 -7.93 -5.58 14.32
N ARG A 2 -6.61 -5.49 14.10
CA ARG A 2 -5.89 -4.21 13.99
C ARG A 2 -6.27 -3.40 12.73
N ALA A 3 -6.89 -4.00 11.74
CA ALA A 3 -7.42 -3.29 10.57
C ALA A 3 -8.64 -2.44 10.94
N ALA A 4 -9.49 -2.92 11.86
CA ALA A 4 -10.62 -2.17 12.38
C ALA A 4 -10.19 -0.99 13.27
N GLU A 5 -9.01 -1.04 13.88
CA GLU A 5 -8.50 0.06 14.72
C GLU A 5 -8.10 1.28 13.90
N ARG A 6 -7.55 1.12 12.68
CA ARG A 6 -7.21 2.24 11.79
C ARG A 6 -8.42 3.11 11.48
N HIS A 7 -9.58 2.50 11.28
CA HIS A 7 -10.83 3.24 11.08
C HIS A 7 -11.18 4.12 12.29
N ARG A 8 -10.87 3.69 13.51
CA ARG A 8 -11.25 4.41 14.74
C ARG A 8 -10.57 5.77 14.88
N TRP A 9 -9.27 5.89 14.65
CA TRP A 9 -8.60 7.20 14.78
C TRP A 9 -8.87 8.12 13.58
N THR A 10 -9.01 7.57 12.37
CA THR A 10 -9.33 8.36 11.18
C THR A 10 -10.77 8.85 11.23
N ALA A 11 -11.72 8.04 11.70
CA ALA A 11 -13.12 8.42 11.84
C ALA A 11 -13.38 9.52 12.88
N GLN A 12 -12.45 9.71 13.83
CA GLN A 12 -12.55 10.76 14.84
C GLN A 12 -12.07 12.13 14.34
N LEU A 13 -11.34 12.15 13.21
CA LEU A 13 -10.85 13.40 12.63
C LEU A 13 -11.92 14.00 11.73
N SER A 14 -12.27 15.28 11.97
CA SER A 14 -13.03 16.02 10.97
C SER A 14 -12.15 16.25 9.72
N ALA A 15 -12.78 16.45 8.57
CA ALA A 15 -12.05 16.80 7.34
C ALA A 15 -11.20 18.06 7.51
N ILE A 16 -11.70 19.03 8.27
CA ILE A 16 -10.99 20.29 8.55
C ILE A 16 -9.77 20.05 9.42
N ASP A 17 -9.90 19.26 10.49
CA ASP A 17 -8.79 18.91 11.39
C ASP A 17 -7.72 18.11 10.63
N PHE A 18 -8.14 17.13 9.81
CA PHE A 18 -7.23 16.36 8.98
C PHE A 18 -6.44 17.26 8.03
N LEU A 19 -7.09 18.17 7.34
CA LEU A 19 -6.41 19.10 6.40
C LEU A 19 -5.49 20.06 7.15
N ARG A 20 -5.92 20.60 8.31
CA ARG A 20 -5.13 21.53 9.12
C ARG A 20 -3.91 20.87 9.75
N ASP A 21 -4.06 19.67 10.32
CA ASP A 21 -3.02 19.07 11.16
C ASP A 21 -2.12 18.09 10.40
N VAL A 22 -2.67 17.41 9.40
CA VAL A 22 -1.94 16.47 8.55
C VAL A 22 -1.67 17.07 7.18
N GLY A 23 -2.70 17.61 6.52
CA GLY A 23 -2.62 18.11 5.13
C GLY A 23 -1.56 19.19 4.92
N LYS A 24 -1.34 20.09 5.91
CA LYS A 24 -0.32 21.15 5.84
C LYS A 24 1.11 20.65 5.61
N HIS A 25 1.39 19.38 5.94
CA HIS A 25 2.73 18.79 5.76
C HIS A 25 2.96 18.24 4.35
N PHE A 26 1.95 18.29 3.48
CA PHE A 26 2.01 17.75 2.13
C PHE A 26 1.93 18.86 1.09
N SER A 27 3.04 19.07 0.37
CA SER A 27 3.03 19.98 -0.78
C SER A 27 2.26 19.38 -1.94
N VAL A 28 1.31 20.14 -2.50
CA VAL A 28 0.54 19.75 -3.68
C VAL A 28 1.46 19.46 -4.87
N ASN A 29 2.50 20.27 -5.07
CA ASN A 29 3.48 20.07 -6.16
C ASN A 29 4.18 18.71 -6.04
N VAL A 30 4.64 18.34 -4.83
CA VAL A 30 5.25 17.01 -4.58
C VAL A 30 4.26 15.87 -4.77
N MET A 31 2.99 16.11 -4.47
CA MET A 31 1.93 15.10 -4.72
C MET A 31 1.64 14.95 -6.21
N LEU A 32 1.76 16.03 -7.00
CA LEU A 32 1.53 16.02 -8.45
C LEU A 32 2.70 15.43 -9.24
N ASP A 33 3.91 15.52 -8.71
CA ASP A 33 5.15 15.13 -9.39
C ASP A 33 5.39 13.60 -9.41
N ARG A 34 4.54 12.82 -8.80
CA ARG A 34 4.64 11.35 -8.84
C ARG A 34 4.26 10.82 -10.22
N ASP A 35 5.08 9.96 -10.82
CA ASP A 35 4.87 9.40 -12.17
C ASP A 35 3.51 8.75 -12.38
N THR A 36 2.98 8.10 -11.34
CA THR A 36 1.64 7.50 -11.37
C THR A 36 0.53 8.54 -11.44
N ILE A 37 0.80 9.74 -10.95
CA ILE A 37 -0.14 10.86 -10.92
C ILE A 37 -0.05 11.64 -12.23
N ARG A 38 1.15 11.91 -12.72
CA ARG A 38 1.35 12.57 -14.03
C ARG A 38 0.64 11.85 -15.15
N ARG A 39 0.83 10.51 -15.25
CA ARG A 39 0.16 9.69 -16.28
C ARG A 39 -1.37 9.73 -16.23
N ARG A 40 -1.96 9.97 -15.06
CA ARG A 40 -3.41 10.10 -14.92
C ARG A 40 -3.91 11.52 -15.15
N LEU A 41 -3.09 12.54 -14.87
CA LEU A 41 -3.42 13.93 -15.18
C LEU A 41 -3.52 14.18 -16.68
N ASP A 42 -2.71 13.45 -17.47
CA ASP A 42 -2.73 13.51 -18.94
C ASP A 42 -3.92 12.74 -19.54
N GLY A 43 -4.71 12.02 -18.74
CA GLY A 43 -5.90 11.25 -19.13
C GLY A 43 -7.16 11.67 -18.35
N ASP A 44 -7.82 10.71 -17.70
CA ASP A 44 -9.12 10.88 -17.02
C ASP A 44 -9.09 11.79 -15.77
N GLY A 45 -7.93 12.30 -15.41
CA GLY A 45 -7.75 13.11 -14.22
C GLY A 45 -7.65 12.27 -12.91
N ILE A 46 -7.54 12.95 -11.80
CA ILE A 46 -7.44 12.32 -10.46
C ILE A 46 -8.40 13.01 -9.50
N SER A 47 -9.23 12.23 -8.82
CA SER A 47 -10.12 12.76 -7.79
C SER A 47 -9.34 13.21 -6.54
N ALA A 48 -9.89 14.19 -5.81
CA ALA A 48 -9.33 14.62 -4.54
C ALA A 48 -9.21 13.45 -3.54
N GLY A 49 -10.18 12.53 -3.52
CA GLY A 49 -10.16 11.34 -2.66
C GLY A 49 -8.97 10.42 -2.94
N GLN A 50 -8.63 10.19 -4.21
CA GLN A 50 -7.46 9.39 -4.58
C GLN A 50 -6.14 10.01 -4.13
N ARG A 51 -6.06 11.35 -4.03
CA ARG A 51 -4.89 12.06 -3.48
C ARG A 51 -4.81 11.97 -1.97
N LEU A 52 -5.95 12.07 -1.29
CA LEU A 52 -6.02 11.99 0.17
C LEU A 52 -5.66 10.60 0.70
N CYS A 53 -5.85 9.52 -0.07
CA CYS A 53 -5.49 8.16 0.35
C CYS A 53 -4.01 8.05 0.78
N GLY A 54 -3.07 8.62 0.04
CA GLY A 54 -1.64 8.59 0.40
C GLY A 54 -1.33 9.38 1.67
N THR A 55 -2.04 10.50 1.89
CA THR A 55 -1.91 11.32 3.08
C THR A 55 -2.53 10.62 4.31
N ALA A 56 -3.68 9.95 4.12
CA ALA A 56 -4.30 9.16 5.17
C ALA A 56 -3.41 7.97 5.57
N GLN A 57 -2.83 7.26 4.61
CA GLN A 57 -1.87 6.18 4.89
C GLN A 57 -0.63 6.67 5.63
N ALA A 58 -0.13 7.87 5.31
CA ALA A 58 0.98 8.48 6.02
C ALA A 58 0.60 8.80 7.48
N ASN A 59 -0.61 9.31 7.72
CA ASN A 59 -1.13 9.54 9.07
C ASN A 59 -1.30 8.23 9.85
N ASP A 60 -1.77 7.16 9.19
CA ASP A 60 -1.87 5.83 9.82
C ASP A 60 -0.50 5.36 10.32
N TYR A 61 0.57 5.58 9.56
CA TYR A 61 1.92 5.20 10.01
C TYR A 61 2.35 5.99 11.26
N VAL A 62 2.07 7.30 11.31
CA VAL A 62 2.33 8.14 12.49
C VAL A 62 1.54 7.64 13.70
N GLU A 63 0.26 7.34 13.55
CA GLU A 63 -0.57 6.82 14.63
C GLU A 63 -0.14 5.42 15.10
N LEU A 64 0.26 4.54 14.18
CA LEU A 64 0.82 3.23 14.52
C LEU A 64 2.14 3.36 15.31
N HIS A 65 3.01 4.31 14.93
CA HIS A 65 4.21 4.58 15.70
C HIS A 65 3.87 5.12 17.09
N ARG A 66 3.00 6.12 17.18
CA ARG A 66 2.61 6.76 18.44
C ARG A 66 1.97 5.79 19.43
N ARG A 67 1.10 4.89 18.95
CA ARG A 67 0.31 3.99 19.80
C ARG A 67 1.01 2.67 20.11
N TYR A 68 1.80 2.17 19.17
CA TYR A 68 2.36 0.80 19.23
C TYR A 68 3.87 0.74 19.03
N GLY A 69 4.55 1.88 18.88
CA GLY A 69 5.99 1.92 18.63
C GLY A 69 6.39 1.33 17.26
N CYS A 70 5.45 1.24 16.31
CA CYS A 70 5.74 0.71 14.98
C CYS A 70 6.82 1.54 14.28
N SER A 71 7.99 0.95 14.05
CA SER A 71 9.16 1.63 13.49
C SER A 71 9.50 1.23 12.06
N LEU A 72 8.85 0.20 11.51
CA LEU A 72 9.06 -0.28 10.14
C LEU A 72 7.73 -0.53 9.44
N GLN A 73 7.58 0.02 8.24
CA GLN A 73 6.48 -0.31 7.33
C GLN A 73 7.03 -1.00 6.08
N ILE A 74 6.42 -2.14 5.73
CA ILE A 74 6.79 -2.95 4.56
C ILE A 74 5.67 -2.90 3.54
N GLY A 75 6.00 -2.86 2.25
CA GLY A 75 5.01 -2.90 1.17
C GLY A 75 5.60 -3.29 -0.18
N GLY A 76 4.76 -3.38 -1.20
CA GLY A 76 5.22 -3.50 -2.58
C GLY A 76 5.88 -2.21 -3.08
N SER A 77 6.67 -2.29 -4.14
CA SER A 77 7.34 -1.13 -4.73
C SER A 77 6.38 -0.03 -5.17
N ASP A 78 5.13 -0.37 -5.50
CA ASP A 78 4.07 0.59 -5.81
C ASP A 78 3.62 1.42 -4.60
N GLN A 79 3.92 0.96 -3.37
CA GLN A 79 3.62 1.66 -2.12
C GLN A 79 4.74 2.58 -1.64
N TRP A 80 5.90 2.58 -2.29
CA TRP A 80 7.07 3.36 -1.88
C TRP A 80 6.73 4.81 -1.56
N GLY A 81 6.06 5.49 -2.48
CA GLY A 81 5.71 6.90 -2.32
C GLY A 81 4.80 7.18 -1.12
N ASN A 82 3.89 6.25 -0.80
CA ASN A 82 2.99 6.38 0.34
C ASN A 82 3.72 6.12 1.67
N ILE A 83 4.55 5.08 1.71
CA ILE A 83 5.32 4.73 2.92
C ILE A 83 6.32 5.83 3.26
N ILE A 84 7.07 6.36 2.27
CA ILE A 84 8.01 7.47 2.47
C ILE A 84 7.30 8.75 2.91
N ALA A 85 6.07 8.99 2.45
CA ALA A 85 5.27 10.10 2.95
C ALA A 85 5.01 9.98 4.47
N GLY A 86 4.74 8.76 4.96
CA GLY A 86 4.61 8.47 6.39
C GLY A 86 5.92 8.68 7.16
N VAL A 87 7.05 8.23 6.62
CA VAL A 87 8.39 8.48 7.22
C VAL A 87 8.65 9.98 7.39
N ARG A 88 8.36 10.77 6.35
CA ARG A 88 8.52 12.24 6.40
C ARG A 88 7.59 12.86 7.42
N LEU A 89 6.32 12.46 7.45
CA LEU A 89 5.32 12.97 8.38
C LEU A 89 5.73 12.66 9.84
N ALA A 90 6.16 11.44 10.15
CA ALA A 90 6.64 11.06 11.47
C ALA A 90 7.81 11.94 11.92
N ARG A 91 8.77 12.20 11.04
CA ARG A 91 9.89 13.10 11.33
C ARG A 91 9.44 14.53 11.60
N GLN A 92 8.48 15.04 10.81
CA GLN A 92 7.99 16.42 10.94
C GLN A 92 7.11 16.63 12.18
N THR A 93 6.28 15.64 12.53
CA THR A 93 5.28 15.77 13.59
C THR A 93 5.75 15.23 14.94
N LEU A 94 6.60 14.21 14.95
CA LEU A 94 7.06 13.55 16.18
C LEU A 94 8.56 13.74 16.43
N GLY A 95 9.32 14.29 15.48
CA GLY A 95 10.79 14.38 15.56
C GLY A 95 11.49 13.03 15.58
N THR A 96 10.81 11.94 15.19
CA THR A 96 11.34 10.57 15.24
C THR A 96 11.66 10.01 13.87
N SER A 97 12.54 9.03 13.82
CA SER A 97 12.89 8.29 12.61
C SER A 97 12.18 6.95 12.60
N VAL A 98 11.43 6.70 11.54
CA VAL A 98 10.83 5.39 11.23
C VAL A 98 11.32 4.94 9.85
N HIS A 99 11.17 3.67 9.52
CA HIS A 99 11.81 3.05 8.36
C HIS A 99 10.81 2.53 7.35
N ALA A 100 11.23 2.49 6.08
CA ALA A 100 10.47 1.96 4.96
C ALA A 100 11.25 0.83 4.29
N LEU A 101 10.58 -0.26 3.98
CA LEU A 101 11.12 -1.34 3.16
C LEU A 101 10.11 -1.66 2.07
N THR A 102 10.54 -1.66 0.81
CA THR A 102 9.70 -2.13 -0.28
C THR A 102 10.36 -3.28 -1.02
N VAL A 103 9.52 -4.20 -1.46
CA VAL A 103 9.91 -5.34 -2.28
C VAL A 103 9.31 -5.19 -3.68
N PRO A 104 9.96 -5.72 -4.72
CA PRO A 104 9.38 -5.76 -6.06
C PRO A 104 8.00 -6.40 -6.05
N LEU A 105 7.10 -5.93 -6.91
CA LEU A 105 5.79 -6.56 -7.06
C LEU A 105 5.95 -7.96 -7.66
N VAL A 106 5.24 -8.91 -7.09
CA VAL A 106 5.10 -10.24 -7.70
C VAL A 106 4.13 -10.11 -8.87
N THR A 107 4.63 -10.43 -10.07
CA THR A 107 3.87 -10.39 -11.32
C THR A 107 3.97 -11.75 -12.00
N ALA A 108 2.99 -12.10 -12.82
CA ALA A 108 3.11 -13.21 -13.78
C ALA A 108 4.06 -12.84 -14.93
N ALA A 109 4.41 -13.82 -15.79
CA ALA A 109 5.32 -13.61 -16.92
C ALA A 109 4.80 -12.56 -17.93
N ASP A 110 3.49 -12.40 -18.03
CA ASP A 110 2.82 -11.39 -18.85
C ASP A 110 2.79 -10.00 -18.23
N GLY A 111 3.38 -9.81 -17.03
CA GLY A 111 3.39 -8.54 -16.29
C GLY A 111 2.13 -8.27 -15.45
N THR A 112 1.13 -9.16 -15.47
CA THR A 112 -0.06 -9.00 -14.62
C THR A 112 0.31 -9.17 -13.14
N LYS A 113 -0.34 -8.39 -12.26
CA LYS A 113 -0.09 -8.50 -10.82
C LYS A 113 -0.60 -9.83 -10.28
N PHE A 114 0.25 -10.52 -9.51
CA PHE A 114 -0.14 -11.73 -8.79
C PHE A 114 -1.37 -11.49 -7.91
N GLY A 115 -2.34 -12.39 -7.95
CA GLY A 115 -3.56 -12.32 -7.15
C GLY A 115 -4.62 -11.32 -7.62
N LYS A 116 -4.42 -10.63 -8.75
CA LYS A 116 -5.43 -9.80 -9.42
C LYS A 116 -5.63 -10.30 -10.84
N SER A 117 -6.28 -11.42 -11.02
CA SER A 117 -6.63 -11.89 -12.36
C SER A 117 -7.98 -11.32 -12.79
N THR A 118 -8.01 -10.76 -13.99
CA THR A 118 -9.23 -10.32 -14.69
C THR A 118 -10.10 -11.49 -15.19
N GLY A 119 -9.96 -12.68 -14.62
CA GLY A 119 -10.73 -13.84 -15.09
C GLY A 119 -10.66 -15.10 -14.23
N GLY A 120 -9.89 -15.09 -13.17
CA GLY A 120 -9.83 -16.20 -12.21
C GLY A 120 -9.52 -15.63 -10.84
N GLY A 121 -10.39 -15.85 -9.87
CA GLY A 121 -10.45 -15.21 -8.56
C GLY A 121 -9.11 -14.97 -7.85
N SER A 122 -9.11 -14.02 -6.92
CA SER A 122 -7.97 -13.76 -6.05
C SER A 122 -7.59 -15.03 -5.28
N LEU A 123 -6.30 -15.31 -5.19
CA LEU A 123 -5.79 -16.43 -4.40
C LEU A 123 -5.71 -16.02 -2.93
N TRP A 124 -6.58 -16.55 -2.11
CA TRP A 124 -6.65 -16.22 -0.69
C TRP A 124 -5.92 -17.27 0.15
N LEU A 125 -5.30 -16.84 1.25
CA LEU A 125 -4.70 -17.76 2.23
C LEU A 125 -5.76 -18.44 3.11
N ASP A 126 -6.96 -17.89 3.16
CA ASP A 126 -8.07 -18.45 3.90
C ASP A 126 -8.64 -19.67 3.16
N PRO A 127 -8.66 -20.86 3.76
CA PRO A 127 -9.15 -22.09 3.13
C PRO A 127 -10.66 -22.06 2.82
N GLU A 128 -11.44 -21.20 3.48
CA GLU A 128 -12.86 -21.01 3.16
C GLU A 128 -13.03 -20.18 1.88
N MET A 129 -12.08 -19.32 1.56
CA MET A 129 -12.11 -18.49 0.36
C MET A 129 -11.38 -19.12 -0.84
N THR A 130 -10.30 -19.87 -0.59
CA THR A 130 -9.56 -20.64 -1.59
C THR A 130 -9.25 -22.01 -1.02
N SER A 131 -9.92 -23.05 -1.53
CA SER A 131 -9.68 -24.41 -1.03
C SER A 131 -8.21 -24.82 -1.18
N PRO A 132 -7.66 -25.70 -0.31
CA PRO A 132 -6.29 -26.21 -0.45
C PRO A 132 -6.02 -26.84 -1.83
N TYR A 133 -7.03 -27.48 -2.41
CA TYR A 133 -6.93 -28.03 -3.77
C TYR A 133 -6.79 -26.94 -4.84
N ALA A 134 -7.59 -25.87 -4.77
CA ALA A 134 -7.50 -24.75 -5.72
C ALA A 134 -6.16 -24.02 -5.56
N TRP A 135 -5.66 -23.88 -4.34
CA TRP A 135 -4.33 -23.35 -4.03
C TRP A 135 -3.23 -24.19 -4.68
N TYR A 136 -3.26 -25.51 -4.50
CA TYR A 136 -2.32 -26.45 -5.10
C TYR A 136 -2.36 -26.37 -6.62
N GLN A 137 -3.56 -26.43 -7.22
CA GLN A 137 -3.75 -26.36 -8.67
C GLN A 137 -3.23 -25.06 -9.28
N TYR A 138 -3.36 -23.95 -8.57
CA TYR A 138 -2.80 -22.68 -9.05
C TYR A 138 -1.28 -22.76 -9.24
N PHE A 139 -0.55 -23.31 -8.27
CA PHE A 139 0.91 -23.42 -8.37
C PHE A 139 1.36 -24.52 -9.35
N VAL A 140 0.65 -25.62 -9.45
CA VAL A 140 0.94 -26.68 -10.43
C VAL A 140 0.80 -26.16 -11.86
N ASN A 141 -0.15 -25.26 -12.10
CA ASN A 141 -0.37 -24.67 -13.43
C ASN A 141 0.45 -23.38 -13.66
N THR A 142 1.40 -23.08 -12.79
CA THR A 142 2.30 -21.93 -13.00
C THR A 142 3.15 -22.13 -14.24
N ALA A 143 3.28 -21.10 -15.08
CA ALA A 143 4.13 -21.13 -16.25
C ALA A 143 5.60 -21.37 -15.85
N ASP A 144 6.32 -22.21 -16.59
CA ASP A 144 7.72 -22.58 -16.31
C ASP A 144 8.63 -21.36 -16.12
N ALA A 145 8.40 -20.30 -16.87
CA ALA A 145 9.14 -19.04 -16.76
C ALA A 145 9.00 -18.36 -15.37
N ASP A 146 7.91 -18.63 -14.64
CA ASP A 146 7.63 -18.04 -13.35
C ASP A 146 8.07 -18.92 -12.17
N VAL A 147 8.26 -20.22 -12.37
CA VAL A 147 8.54 -21.21 -11.31
C VAL A 147 9.71 -20.77 -10.44
N ILE A 148 10.88 -20.49 -11.03
CA ILE A 148 12.09 -20.11 -10.27
C ILE A 148 11.87 -18.83 -9.48
N ARG A 149 11.14 -17.86 -10.06
CA ARG A 149 10.83 -16.59 -9.39
C ARG A 149 9.91 -16.79 -8.20
N TYR A 150 8.86 -17.59 -8.35
CA TYR A 150 7.91 -17.89 -7.28
C TYR A 150 8.55 -18.73 -6.16
N LEU A 151 9.38 -19.70 -6.48
CA LEU A 151 10.15 -20.44 -5.48
C LEU A 151 11.00 -19.51 -4.60
N ARG A 152 11.67 -18.52 -5.18
CA ARG A 152 12.47 -17.54 -4.42
C ARG A 152 11.65 -16.63 -3.52
N TRP A 153 10.37 -16.45 -3.82
CA TRP A 153 9.49 -15.57 -3.04
C TRP A 153 8.71 -16.32 -1.96
N PHE A 154 8.38 -17.57 -2.18
CA PHE A 154 7.45 -18.32 -1.34
C PHE A 154 8.09 -19.48 -0.57
N THR A 155 9.36 -19.75 -0.78
CA THR A 155 10.15 -20.73 -0.04
C THR A 155 11.43 -20.13 0.52
#